data_64416bd14ad55e4953ce039e845d0e59
#
_entry.id   64416bd14ad55e4953ce039e845d0e59
#
_cell.length_a   1.000
_cell.length_b   1.000
_cell.length_c   1.000
_cell.angle_alpha   90.00
_cell.angle_beta   90.00
_cell.angle_gamma   90.00
#
_symmetry.space_group_name_H-M   'P 1'
#
loop_
_entity.id
_entity.type
_entity.pdbx_description
1 polymer ?
#
loop_
_entity_poly.entity_id
_entity_poly.type
_entity_poly.pdbx_seq_one_letter_code
_entity_poly.pdbx_strand_id
1 'polypeptide(L)'
;LALIASGVFLSCAGMVKVTGFIGLGFVGMAYARHLIDKDGATRWKALAYAIALQLVILIATIALISALTGIGLGWITGQGGAASIRSWLSTSTAVGVGTGFIGMLLGLGDHTEAILTVTRTFGVLVAVAFMARMLFATLRGRIHPVGGLGTASLVLVIFFPVVHPWYILWAV
;
A
#
# COMPACT_ATOMS: atom_id res chain seq x y z
N LEU A 1 8.49 -20.82 -10.73
CA LEU A 1 8.08 -19.92 -11.82
C LEU A 1 6.98 -18.96 -11.38
N ALA A 2 5.86 -19.42 -10.79
CA ALA A 2 4.74 -18.57 -10.37
C ALA A 2 5.15 -17.42 -9.41
N LEU A 3 6.05 -17.68 -8.46
CA LEU A 3 6.57 -16.69 -7.52
C LEU A 3 7.33 -15.56 -8.23
N ILE A 4 8.19 -15.91 -9.20
CA ILE A 4 8.94 -14.92 -9.97
C ILE A 4 7.99 -14.11 -10.85
N ALA A 5 7.07 -14.78 -11.55
CA ALA A 5 6.09 -14.10 -12.40
C ALA A 5 5.23 -13.12 -11.59
N SER A 6 4.69 -13.53 -10.43
CA SER A 6 3.92 -12.64 -9.57
C SER A 6 4.75 -11.44 -9.08
N GLY A 7 6.02 -11.67 -8.70
CA GLY A 7 6.91 -10.59 -8.30
C GLY A 7 7.17 -9.59 -9.42
N VAL A 8 7.41 -10.06 -10.66
CA VAL A 8 7.61 -9.20 -11.84
C VAL A 8 6.35 -8.38 -12.14
N PHE A 9 5.17 -9.02 -12.22
CA PHE A 9 3.91 -8.31 -12.51
C PHE A 9 3.56 -7.28 -11.43
N LEU A 10 3.74 -7.62 -10.15
CA LEU A 10 3.50 -6.69 -9.05
C LEU A 10 4.52 -5.54 -9.03
N SER A 11 5.77 -5.79 -9.43
CA SER A 11 6.77 -4.74 -9.59
C SER A 11 6.38 -3.78 -10.71
N CYS A 12 5.94 -4.29 -11.86
CA CYS A 12 5.43 -3.46 -12.96
C CYS A 12 4.19 -2.65 -12.52
N ALA A 13 3.25 -3.28 -11.83
CA ALA A 13 2.07 -2.59 -11.31
C ALA A 13 2.45 -1.47 -10.33
N GLY A 14 3.45 -1.70 -9.47
CA GLY A 14 3.98 -0.71 -8.53
C GLY A 14 4.68 0.47 -9.21
N MET A 15 5.35 0.24 -10.35
CA MET A 15 5.94 1.33 -11.16
C MET A 15 4.86 2.22 -11.79
N VAL A 16 3.70 1.67 -12.15
CA VAL A 16 2.54 2.45 -12.61
C VAL A 16 1.87 3.16 -11.45
N LYS A 17 1.68 2.48 -10.32
CA LYS A 17 1.10 3.02 -9.11
C LYS A 17 1.70 2.38 -7.87
N VAL A 18 2.27 3.19 -6.98
CA VAL A 18 3.02 2.75 -5.79
C VAL A 18 2.27 1.71 -4.93
N THR A 19 0.95 1.77 -4.91
CA THR A 19 0.10 0.81 -4.18
C THR A 19 0.23 -0.62 -4.72
N GLY A 20 0.65 -0.81 -5.97
CA GLY A 20 0.93 -2.15 -6.55
C GLY A 20 2.04 -2.89 -5.81
N PHE A 21 3.02 -2.17 -5.23
CA PHE A 21 4.09 -2.81 -4.43
C PHE A 21 3.60 -3.50 -3.16
N ILE A 22 2.40 -3.16 -2.67
CA ILE A 22 1.80 -3.81 -1.51
C ILE A 22 1.64 -5.31 -1.73
N GLY A 23 1.29 -5.70 -2.96
CA GLY A 23 1.17 -7.11 -3.35
C GLY A 23 2.44 -7.92 -3.14
N LEU A 24 3.63 -7.31 -3.34
CA LEU A 24 4.91 -7.97 -3.07
C LEU A 24 5.03 -8.42 -1.61
N GLY A 25 4.54 -7.61 -0.67
CA GLY A 25 4.52 -7.96 0.75
C GLY A 25 3.68 -9.22 1.01
N PHE A 26 2.48 -9.31 0.44
CA PHE A 26 1.59 -10.47 0.62
C PHE A 26 2.15 -11.74 -0.03
N VAL A 27 2.71 -11.64 -1.23
CA VAL A 27 3.40 -12.76 -1.89
C VAL A 27 4.62 -13.18 -1.09
N GLY A 28 5.41 -12.23 -0.57
CA GLY A 28 6.55 -12.50 0.30
C GLY A 28 6.14 -13.22 1.59
N MET A 29 5.06 -12.80 2.26
CA MET A 29 4.56 -13.47 3.47
C MET A 29 4.03 -14.89 3.19
N ALA A 30 3.36 -15.10 2.06
CA ALA A 30 2.92 -16.42 1.63
C ALA A 30 4.12 -17.34 1.36
N TYR A 31 5.14 -16.83 0.72
CA TYR A 31 6.36 -17.58 0.43
C TYR A 31 7.15 -17.89 1.70
N ALA A 32 7.33 -16.91 2.60
CA ALA A 32 7.96 -17.14 3.90
C ALA A 32 7.25 -18.23 4.70
N ARG A 33 5.91 -18.24 4.69
CA ARG A 33 5.13 -19.31 5.28
C ARG A 33 5.43 -20.67 4.64
N HIS A 34 5.47 -20.74 3.31
CA HIS A 34 5.80 -21.97 2.59
C HIS A 34 7.16 -22.55 3.02
N LEU A 35 8.19 -21.69 3.19
CA LEU A 35 9.51 -22.10 3.70
C LEU A 35 9.45 -22.62 5.14
N ILE A 36 8.59 -22.03 5.99
CA ILE A 36 8.40 -22.50 7.36
C ILE A 36 7.73 -23.89 7.36
N ASP A 37 6.64 -24.05 6.60
CA ASP A 37 5.81 -25.25 6.61
C ASP A 37 6.49 -26.45 5.92
N LYS A 38 7.24 -26.20 4.83
CA LYS A 38 7.88 -27.28 4.05
C LYS A 38 9.33 -27.55 4.42
N ASP A 39 10.11 -26.48 4.62
CA ASP A 39 11.55 -26.63 4.79
C ASP A 39 11.97 -26.53 6.24
N GLY A 40 11.02 -26.37 7.18
CA GLY A 40 11.29 -26.23 8.60
C GLY A 40 12.11 -24.97 8.95
N ALA A 41 12.12 -23.99 8.06
CA ALA A 41 12.89 -22.76 8.27
C ALA A 41 12.41 -21.99 9.51
N THR A 42 13.33 -21.42 10.27
CA THR A 42 12.95 -20.51 11.34
C THR A 42 12.28 -19.28 10.76
N ARG A 43 11.29 -18.73 11.48
CA ARG A 43 10.47 -17.61 11.01
C ARG A 43 11.30 -16.44 10.49
N TRP A 44 12.38 -16.07 11.20
CA TRP A 44 13.23 -14.96 10.80
C TRP A 44 14.05 -15.24 9.54
N LYS A 45 14.54 -16.46 9.36
CA LYS A 45 15.25 -16.87 8.15
C LYS A 45 14.32 -16.89 6.96
N ALA A 46 13.11 -17.44 7.12
CA ALA A 46 12.10 -17.46 6.07
C ALA A 46 11.69 -16.06 5.62
N LEU A 47 11.45 -15.13 6.58
CA LEU A 47 11.15 -13.74 6.28
C LEU A 47 12.32 -13.04 5.57
N ALA A 48 13.54 -13.16 6.09
CA ALA A 48 14.72 -12.55 5.49
C ALA A 48 14.94 -13.04 4.05
N TYR A 49 14.80 -14.33 3.80
CA TYR A 49 14.93 -14.90 2.46
C TYR A 49 13.80 -14.41 1.53
N ALA A 50 12.55 -14.40 1.99
CA ALA A 50 11.42 -13.92 1.19
C ALA A 50 11.57 -12.44 0.83
N ILE A 51 11.99 -11.60 1.79
CA ILE A 51 12.26 -10.17 1.56
C ILE A 51 13.40 -10.00 0.55
N ALA A 52 14.52 -10.70 0.75
CA ALA A 52 15.67 -10.60 -0.16
C ALA A 52 15.29 -11.00 -1.59
N LEU A 53 14.55 -12.11 -1.75
CA LEU A 53 14.11 -12.58 -3.05
C LEU A 53 13.18 -11.56 -3.73
N GLN A 54 12.19 -11.02 -3.01
CA GLN A 54 11.27 -10.01 -3.57
C GLN A 54 12.02 -8.71 -3.93
N LEU A 55 13.00 -8.29 -3.14
CA LEU A 55 13.83 -7.13 -3.45
C LEU A 55 14.69 -7.37 -4.71
N VAL A 56 15.27 -8.55 -4.87
CA VAL A 56 16.03 -8.90 -6.08
C VAL A 56 15.12 -8.85 -7.31
N ILE A 57 13.94 -9.46 -7.24
CA ILE A 57 12.97 -9.43 -8.35
C ILE A 57 12.55 -7.99 -8.66
N LEU A 58 12.24 -7.19 -7.65
CA LEU A 58 11.85 -5.79 -7.79
C LEU A 58 12.96 -4.98 -8.48
N ILE A 59 14.18 -5.04 -7.96
CA ILE A 59 15.33 -4.28 -8.49
C ILE A 59 15.64 -4.72 -9.94
N ALA A 60 15.65 -6.02 -10.20
CA ALA A 60 15.88 -6.56 -11.54
C ALA A 60 14.80 -6.11 -12.53
N THR A 61 13.51 -6.11 -12.10
CA THR A 61 12.41 -5.66 -12.93
C THR A 61 12.50 -4.17 -13.24
N ILE A 62 12.76 -3.34 -12.21
CA ILE A 62 12.94 -1.89 -12.39
C ILE A 62 14.10 -1.60 -13.33
N ALA A 63 15.26 -2.24 -13.11
CA ALA A 63 16.44 -2.05 -13.94
C ALA A 63 16.17 -2.43 -15.40
N LEU A 64 15.53 -3.60 -15.63
CA LEU A 64 15.20 -4.08 -16.96
C LEU A 64 14.24 -3.12 -17.68
N ILE A 65 13.13 -2.76 -17.04
CA ILE A 65 12.13 -1.87 -17.63
C ILE A 65 12.73 -0.49 -17.89
N SER A 66 13.47 0.08 -16.94
CA SER A 66 14.12 1.38 -17.11
C SER A 66 15.12 1.38 -18.27
N ALA A 67 15.90 0.30 -18.42
CA ALA A 67 16.85 0.14 -19.52
C ALA A 67 16.14 0.02 -20.88
N LEU A 68 15.05 -0.76 -20.95
CA LEU A 68 14.33 -1.00 -22.21
C LEU A 68 13.51 0.22 -22.66
N THR A 69 12.96 0.99 -21.72
CA THR A 69 12.06 2.11 -22.04
C THR A 69 12.75 3.47 -22.05
N GLY A 70 13.93 3.59 -21.48
CA GLY A 70 14.64 4.86 -21.31
C GLY A 70 13.99 5.82 -20.29
N ILE A 71 12.90 5.43 -19.63
CA ILE A 71 12.16 6.29 -18.68
C ILE A 71 12.96 6.55 -17.38
N GLY A 72 13.94 5.69 -17.08
CA GLY A 72 14.73 5.79 -15.86
C GLY A 72 13.86 5.66 -14.59
N LEU A 73 14.16 6.48 -13.59
CA LEU A 73 13.43 6.49 -12.30
C LEU A 73 12.39 7.62 -12.20
N GLY A 74 12.01 8.25 -13.33
CA GLY A 74 11.04 9.35 -13.36
C GLY A 74 9.66 9.00 -12.77
N TRP A 75 9.28 7.72 -12.77
CA TRP A 75 8.06 7.24 -12.14
C TRP A 75 8.02 7.48 -10.62
N ILE A 76 9.15 7.57 -9.93
CA ILE A 76 9.22 7.87 -8.49
C ILE A 76 8.79 9.31 -8.23
N THR A 77 9.30 10.25 -9.01
CA THR A 77 9.00 11.69 -8.84
C THR A 77 7.59 12.05 -9.27
N GLY A 78 7.03 11.33 -10.28
CA GLY A 78 5.67 11.56 -10.77
C GLY A 78 4.55 11.22 -9.77
N GLN A 79 4.86 10.47 -8.71
CA GLN A 79 3.85 10.03 -7.71
C GLN A 79 3.53 11.09 -6.64
N GLY A 80 4.33 12.16 -6.51
CA GLY A 80 4.20 13.13 -5.42
C GLY A 80 3.01 14.10 -5.52
N GLY A 81 2.42 14.30 -6.70
CA GLY A 81 1.37 15.28 -6.92
C GLY A 81 0.00 14.96 -6.28
N ALA A 82 -0.22 13.71 -5.89
CA ALA A 82 -1.51 13.28 -5.34
C ALA A 82 -1.80 13.83 -3.93
N ALA A 83 -0.78 14.17 -3.15
CA ALA A 83 -0.95 14.59 -1.76
C ALA A 83 -1.65 15.97 -1.61
N SER A 84 -1.56 16.83 -2.62
CA SER A 84 -2.18 18.16 -2.63
C SER A 84 -3.67 18.17 -3.00
N ILE A 85 -4.18 17.07 -3.55
CA ILE A 85 -5.56 16.98 -4.04
C ILE A 85 -6.51 16.75 -2.85
N ARG A 86 -7.59 17.53 -2.77
CA ARG A 86 -8.70 17.31 -1.81
C ARG A 86 -9.76 16.46 -2.49
N SER A 87 -9.94 15.21 -2.02
CA SER A 87 -10.99 14.30 -2.51
C SER A 87 -12.06 14.11 -1.45
N TRP A 88 -13.30 14.49 -1.77
CA TRP A 88 -14.46 14.32 -0.89
C TRP A 88 -14.82 12.84 -0.61
N LEU A 89 -14.39 11.94 -1.48
CA LEU A 89 -14.57 10.49 -1.28
C LEU A 89 -13.62 9.90 -0.24
N SER A 90 -12.59 10.64 0.16
CA SER A 90 -11.69 10.25 1.25
C SER A 90 -12.34 10.55 2.59
N THR A 91 -12.56 9.53 3.40
CA THR A 91 -13.13 9.69 4.75
C THR A 91 -12.30 10.63 5.61
N SER A 92 -10.96 10.51 5.57
CA SER A 92 -10.06 11.38 6.33
C SER A 92 -10.13 12.85 5.86
N THR A 93 -10.27 13.08 4.55
CA THR A 93 -10.43 14.42 3.99
C THR A 93 -11.80 15.00 4.29
N ALA A 94 -12.88 14.21 4.14
CA ALA A 94 -14.22 14.64 4.41
C ALA A 94 -14.42 15.05 5.90
N VAL A 95 -13.90 14.24 6.82
CA VAL A 95 -13.90 14.55 8.25
C VAL A 95 -13.09 15.83 8.54
N GLY A 96 -11.88 15.95 7.96
CA GLY A 96 -11.03 17.11 8.19
C GLY A 96 -11.65 18.41 7.69
N VAL A 97 -12.21 18.42 6.47
CA VAL A 97 -12.88 19.60 5.91
C VAL A 97 -14.17 19.90 6.64
N GLY A 98 -14.98 18.88 6.97
CA GLY A 98 -16.26 19.06 7.69
C GLY A 98 -16.06 19.65 9.08
N THR A 99 -15.08 19.16 9.84
CA THR A 99 -14.76 19.71 11.17
C THR A 99 -14.15 21.12 11.09
N GLY A 100 -13.31 21.39 10.10
CA GLY A 100 -12.80 22.75 9.84
C GLY A 100 -13.93 23.74 9.55
N PHE A 101 -14.88 23.34 8.70
CA PHE A 101 -16.07 24.14 8.39
C PHE A 101 -16.92 24.44 9.62
N ILE A 102 -17.19 23.42 10.47
CA ILE A 102 -17.91 23.61 11.73
C ILE A 102 -17.17 24.60 12.64
N GLY A 103 -15.82 24.49 12.73
CA GLY A 103 -15.01 25.42 13.51
C GLY A 103 -15.17 26.88 13.05
N MET A 104 -15.18 27.10 11.73
CA MET A 104 -15.45 28.43 11.17
C MET A 104 -16.84 28.96 11.51
N LEU A 105 -17.89 28.12 11.43
CA LEU A 105 -19.26 28.51 11.81
C LEU A 105 -19.38 28.89 13.28
N LEU A 106 -18.58 28.28 14.15
CA LEU A 106 -18.53 28.56 15.58
C LEU A 106 -17.63 29.77 15.93
N GLY A 107 -17.09 30.47 14.92
CA GLY A 107 -16.22 31.62 15.13
C GLY A 107 -14.82 31.31 15.66
N LEU A 108 -14.39 30.03 15.60
CA LEU A 108 -13.07 29.60 16.07
C LEU A 108 -11.93 29.88 15.08
N GLY A 109 -12.25 30.44 13.90
CA GLY A 109 -11.28 30.68 12.82
C GLY A 109 -11.12 29.49 11.87
N ASP A 110 -10.31 29.69 10.82
CA ASP A 110 -10.03 28.62 9.83
C ASP A 110 -8.82 27.77 10.25
N HIS A 111 -9.08 26.61 10.79
CA HIS A 111 -8.07 25.61 11.15
C HIS A 111 -8.12 24.38 10.23
N THR A 112 -8.77 24.47 9.07
CA THR A 112 -9.03 23.35 8.15
C THR A 112 -7.75 22.60 7.76
N GLU A 113 -6.64 23.30 7.43
CA GLU A 113 -5.39 22.66 7.03
C GLU A 113 -4.73 21.87 8.18
N ALA A 114 -4.76 22.43 9.40
CA ALA A 114 -4.24 21.72 10.57
C ALA A 114 -5.04 20.46 10.88
N ILE A 115 -6.37 20.54 10.82
CA ILE A 115 -7.27 19.42 11.05
C ILE A 115 -7.10 18.36 9.93
N LEU A 116 -7.00 18.78 8.66
CA LEU A 116 -6.73 17.89 7.54
C LEU A 116 -5.41 17.12 7.74
N THR A 117 -4.37 17.77 8.19
CA THR A 117 -3.08 17.12 8.46
C THR A 117 -3.24 16.04 9.52
N VAL A 118 -3.94 16.32 10.61
CA VAL A 118 -4.18 15.35 11.69
C VAL A 118 -5.04 14.18 11.20
N THR A 119 -6.17 14.45 10.56
CA THR A 119 -7.10 13.39 10.11
C THR A 119 -6.50 12.49 9.05
N ARG A 120 -5.73 13.05 8.10
CA ARG A 120 -5.02 12.29 7.07
C ARG A 120 -3.90 11.45 7.66
N THR A 121 -3.10 12.02 8.58
CA THR A 121 -2.04 11.27 9.27
C THR A 121 -2.63 10.11 10.06
N PHE A 122 -3.69 10.35 10.82
CA PHE A 122 -4.39 9.29 11.55
C PHE A 122 -4.92 8.21 10.61
N GLY A 123 -5.57 8.59 9.50
CA GLY A 123 -6.06 7.65 8.49
C GLY A 123 -4.97 6.77 7.90
N VAL A 124 -3.81 7.35 7.57
CA VAL A 124 -2.65 6.60 7.07
C VAL A 124 -2.12 5.63 8.14
N LEU A 125 -2.02 6.06 9.40
CA LEU A 125 -1.57 5.19 10.49
C LEU A 125 -2.51 4.00 10.69
N VAL A 126 -3.82 4.20 10.64
CA VAL A 126 -4.82 3.12 10.72
C VAL A 126 -4.65 2.15 9.55
N ALA A 127 -4.52 2.66 8.33
CA ALA A 127 -4.33 1.83 7.14
C ALA A 127 -3.03 1.00 7.21
N VAL A 128 -1.92 1.59 7.64
CA VAL A 128 -0.63 0.91 7.81
C VAL A 128 -0.70 -0.15 8.91
N ALA A 129 -1.31 0.15 10.05
CA ALA A 129 -1.47 -0.80 11.15
C ALA A 129 -2.34 -2.00 10.72
N PHE A 130 -3.42 -1.72 9.99
CA PHE A 130 -4.29 -2.77 9.46
C PHE A 130 -3.58 -3.63 8.41
N MET A 131 -2.82 -3.01 7.50
CA MET A 131 -2.01 -3.71 6.50
C MET A 131 -0.97 -4.63 7.16
N ALA A 132 -0.25 -4.13 8.17
CA ALA A 132 0.68 -4.94 8.94
C ALA A 132 -0.03 -6.15 9.57
N ARG A 133 -1.20 -5.94 10.16
CA ARG A 133 -2.03 -7.03 10.70
C ARG A 133 -2.37 -8.08 9.65
N MET A 134 -2.78 -7.67 8.44
CA MET A 134 -3.13 -8.58 7.35
C MET A 134 -1.89 -9.34 6.83
N LEU A 135 -0.75 -8.70 6.71
CA LEU A 135 0.52 -9.34 6.37
C LEU A 135 0.89 -10.43 7.38
N PHE A 136 0.82 -10.12 8.68
CA PHE A 136 1.08 -11.11 9.73
C PHE A 136 0.04 -12.23 9.78
N ALA A 137 -1.23 -11.93 9.48
CA ALA A 137 -2.28 -12.96 9.38
C ALA A 137 -2.01 -13.90 8.20
N THR A 138 -1.52 -13.39 7.06
CA THR A 138 -1.07 -14.17 5.90
C THR A 138 0.11 -15.08 6.26
N LEU A 139 1.14 -14.53 6.93
CA LEU A 139 2.30 -15.31 7.39
C LEU A 139 1.89 -16.45 8.34
N ARG A 140 0.91 -16.20 9.21
CA ARG A 140 0.36 -17.20 10.15
C ARG A 140 -0.64 -18.15 9.49
N GLY A 141 -0.97 -17.94 8.23
CA GLY A 141 -1.94 -18.73 7.45
C GLY A 141 -3.38 -18.61 7.91
N ARG A 142 -3.72 -17.57 8.60
CA ARG A 142 -5.09 -17.31 9.03
C ARG A 142 -5.98 -16.78 7.89
N ILE A 143 -5.35 -16.19 6.87
CA ILE A 143 -6.03 -15.67 5.68
C ILE A 143 -5.25 -16.02 4.42
N HIS A 144 -5.97 -16.13 3.30
CA HIS A 144 -5.37 -16.28 1.99
C HIS A 144 -4.67 -14.96 1.57
N PRO A 145 -3.49 -15.00 0.91
CA PRO A 145 -2.74 -13.78 0.52
C PRO A 145 -3.57 -12.79 -0.30
N VAL A 146 -4.35 -13.29 -1.25
CA VAL A 146 -5.21 -12.45 -2.11
C VAL A 146 -6.32 -11.78 -1.28
N GLY A 147 -7.00 -12.53 -0.40
CA GLY A 147 -8.02 -11.96 0.49
C GLY A 147 -7.44 -10.94 1.47
N GLY A 148 -6.21 -11.20 1.97
CA GLY A 148 -5.47 -10.26 2.82
C GLY A 148 -5.12 -8.98 2.08
N LEU A 149 -4.64 -9.09 0.83
CA LEU A 149 -4.34 -7.94 -0.03
C LEU A 149 -5.60 -7.13 -0.34
N GLY A 150 -6.70 -7.78 -0.76
CA GLY A 150 -7.96 -7.10 -1.06
C GLY A 150 -8.50 -6.33 0.15
N THR A 151 -8.55 -6.98 1.33
CA THR A 151 -9.04 -6.34 2.57
C THR A 151 -8.14 -5.18 2.99
N ALA A 152 -6.81 -5.34 2.91
CA ALA A 152 -5.87 -4.27 3.22
C ALA A 152 -5.98 -3.10 2.23
N SER A 153 -6.18 -3.39 0.94
CA SER A 153 -6.40 -2.38 -0.09
C SER A 153 -7.70 -1.61 0.12
N LEU A 154 -8.78 -2.29 0.54
CA LEU A 154 -10.05 -1.64 0.87
C LEU A 154 -9.87 -0.62 2.02
N VAL A 155 -9.24 -1.04 3.11
CA VAL A 155 -8.99 -0.14 4.25
C VAL A 155 -8.06 1.01 3.84
N LEU A 156 -7.03 0.73 3.03
CA LEU A 156 -6.17 1.77 2.49
C LEU A 156 -6.99 2.80 1.68
N VAL A 157 -7.87 2.34 0.78
CA VAL A 157 -8.70 3.24 -0.05
C VAL A 157 -9.62 4.09 0.81
N ILE A 158 -10.26 3.53 1.85
CA ILE A 158 -11.16 4.27 2.75
C ILE A 158 -10.44 5.44 3.44
N PHE A 159 -9.20 5.20 3.89
CA PHE A 159 -8.43 6.17 4.66
C PHE A 159 -7.42 6.98 3.83
N PHE A 160 -7.23 6.67 2.55
CA PHE A 160 -6.26 7.36 1.71
C PHE A 160 -6.68 8.82 1.49
N PRO A 161 -5.72 9.77 1.49
CA PRO A 161 -6.04 11.21 1.35
C PRO A 161 -6.77 11.57 0.07
N VAL A 162 -6.52 10.82 -1.00
CA VAL A 162 -7.13 11.01 -2.32
C VAL A 162 -7.78 9.72 -2.76
N VAL A 163 -9.09 9.73 -2.93
CA VAL A 163 -9.87 8.57 -3.37
C VAL A 163 -10.64 8.94 -4.64
N HIS A 164 -10.52 8.09 -5.63
CA HIS A 164 -11.37 8.10 -6.81
C HIS A 164 -12.30 6.88 -6.80
N PRO A 165 -13.49 6.94 -7.42
CA PRO A 165 -14.45 5.83 -7.40
C PRO A 165 -13.87 4.49 -7.85
N TRP A 166 -12.98 4.50 -8.83
CA TRP A 166 -12.34 3.29 -9.37
C TRP A 166 -11.28 2.66 -8.44
N TYR A 167 -10.87 3.34 -7.35
CA TYR A 167 -9.91 2.75 -6.40
C TYR A 167 -10.52 1.59 -5.61
N ILE A 168 -11.84 1.52 -5.51
CA ILE A 168 -12.55 0.39 -4.88
C ILE A 168 -12.23 -0.93 -5.62
N LEU A 169 -11.96 -0.88 -6.93
CA LEU A 169 -11.59 -2.05 -7.72
C LEU A 169 -10.24 -2.69 -7.29
N TRP A 170 -9.43 -2.01 -6.48
CA TRP A 170 -8.19 -2.61 -5.96
C TRP A 170 -8.45 -3.60 -4.82
N ALA A 171 -9.64 -3.58 -4.27
CA ALA A 171 -10.04 -4.42 -3.14
C ALA A 171 -10.82 -5.69 -3.55
N VAL A 172 -11.16 -5.82 -4.84
CA VAL A 172 -11.99 -6.93 -5.37
C VAL A 172 -11.17 -8.12 -5.88
#